data_50c21ea1af9d3aebd9048d70192b2019
#
_entry.id   50c21ea1af9d3aebd9048d70192b2019
#
_cell.length_a   1.000
_cell.length_b   1.000
_cell.length_c   1.000
_cell.angle_alpha   90.00
_cell.angle_beta   90.00
_cell.angle_gamma   90.00
#
_symmetry.space_group_name_H-M   'P 1'
#
loop_
_entity.id
_entity.type
_entity.pdbx_description
1 polymer ?
#
loop_
_entity_poly.entity_id
_entity_poly.type
_entity_poly.pdbx_seq_one_letter_code
_entity_poly.pdbx_strand_id
1 'polypeptide(L)'
;MSRNARALAVVAAAIIPVFAGCSDSEPANPGEVPQSQAPADNATHGPFFPECGGISDQEVIAQTRVPGLVNTAKTSVGCQWLSGGSILGPHFSFTWFRGSPIGRERKTEELTRASVEDINIEGHDGFIATGDDPLLGTNLCEIGIGFDDDFIEWSISYSEKPFPDACEVAKELARQSIVNSK
;
A
#
# COMPACT_ATOMS: atom_id res chain seq x y z
N MET A 1 54.81 -20.48 41.55
CA MET A 1 54.52 -21.65 42.36
C MET A 1 53.04 -21.82 42.57
N SER A 2 52.61 -23.02 42.48
CA SER A 2 51.29 -23.60 42.78
C SER A 2 50.29 -23.68 41.61
N ARG A 3 50.31 -24.86 41.05
CA ARG A 3 49.35 -25.51 40.17
C ARG A 3 48.14 -25.91 41.00
N ASN A 4 46.91 -25.73 40.51
CA ASN A 4 45.82 -26.60 40.90
C ASN A 4 44.90 -26.86 39.69
N ALA A 5 45.04 -28.07 39.21
CA ALA A 5 44.08 -28.71 38.30
C ALA A 5 42.92 -29.29 39.07
N ARG A 6 41.70 -29.17 38.61
CA ARG A 6 40.54 -30.04 38.98
C ARG A 6 39.51 -29.90 37.86
N ALA A 7 39.42 -30.90 37.10
CA ALA A 7 38.44 -32.02 37.06
C ALA A 7 37.16 -31.66 36.26
N LEU A 8 37.10 -32.28 35.04
CA LEU A 8 35.93 -32.42 34.19
C LEU A 8 34.84 -33.24 34.90
N ALA A 9 33.60 -32.74 34.84
CA ALA A 9 32.43 -33.56 35.01
C ALA A 9 31.62 -33.53 33.70
N VAL A 10 31.59 -34.64 33.00
CA VAL A 10 30.77 -34.89 31.83
C VAL A 10 29.40 -35.32 32.32
N VAL A 11 28.37 -34.51 32.04
CA VAL A 11 26.95 -34.91 32.23
C VAL A 11 26.41 -35.26 30.83
N ALA A 12 26.21 -36.54 30.60
CA ALA A 12 25.55 -37.04 29.44
C ALA A 12 24.02 -36.86 29.62
N ALA A 13 23.42 -35.97 28.87
CA ALA A 13 21.96 -35.81 28.77
C ALA A 13 21.48 -36.70 27.62
N ALA A 14 20.67 -37.71 27.97
CA ALA A 14 20.00 -38.56 27.01
C ALA A 14 18.85 -37.83 26.32
N ILE A 15 18.95 -37.64 25.01
CA ILE A 15 17.88 -37.08 24.17
C ILE A 15 16.97 -38.25 23.74
N ILE A 16 15.72 -38.25 24.20
CA ILE A 16 14.66 -39.16 23.75
C ILE A 16 13.97 -38.49 22.55
N PRO A 17 14.01 -39.07 21.34
CA PRO A 17 13.21 -38.55 20.23
C PRO A 17 11.76 -39.03 20.40
N VAL A 18 10.84 -38.09 20.60
CA VAL A 18 9.40 -38.35 20.48
C VAL A 18 9.06 -38.31 19.00
N PHE A 19 8.91 -39.46 18.39
CA PHE A 19 8.28 -39.60 17.08
C PHE A 19 6.77 -39.40 17.23
N ALA A 20 6.27 -38.21 16.91
CA ALA A 20 4.85 -38.01 16.66
C ALA A 20 4.52 -38.65 15.30
N GLY A 21 3.64 -39.63 15.31
CA GLY A 21 3.22 -40.37 14.13
C GLY A 21 2.62 -39.48 13.06
N CYS A 22 3.12 -39.62 11.83
CA CYS A 22 2.41 -39.21 10.64
C CYS A 22 1.31 -40.22 10.36
N SER A 23 0.09 -39.72 10.30
CA SER A 23 -1.10 -40.43 9.81
C SER A 23 -0.91 -40.87 8.36
N ASP A 24 -1.44 -41.98 8.02
CA ASP A 24 -1.43 -42.63 6.72
C ASP A 24 -1.73 -41.68 5.56
N SER A 25 -0.74 -41.53 4.68
CA SER A 25 -0.94 -40.91 3.38
C SER A 25 -1.42 -42.01 2.40
N GLU A 26 -2.66 -41.92 1.99
CA GLU A 26 -3.10 -42.62 0.77
C GLU A 26 -2.26 -42.16 -0.43
N PRO A 27 -1.94 -43.07 -1.38
CA PRO A 27 -1.14 -42.69 -2.55
C PRO A 27 -1.92 -41.70 -3.43
N ALA A 28 -1.46 -40.47 -3.48
CA ALA A 28 -2.01 -39.42 -4.34
C ALA A 28 -1.94 -39.85 -5.80
N ASN A 29 -3.09 -39.84 -6.47
CA ASN A 29 -3.22 -40.00 -7.91
C ASN A 29 -2.43 -38.88 -8.63
N PRO A 30 -1.49 -39.15 -9.58
CA PRO A 30 -0.64 -38.14 -10.19
C PRO A 30 -1.36 -37.30 -11.26
N GLY A 31 -2.45 -36.68 -10.92
CA GLY A 31 -3.27 -35.85 -11.82
C GLY A 31 -4.11 -34.78 -11.16
N GLU A 32 -4.21 -34.80 -9.83
CA GLU A 32 -5.03 -33.83 -9.10
C GLU A 32 -4.15 -32.92 -8.26
N VAL A 33 -3.81 -31.79 -8.84
CA VAL A 33 -3.26 -30.66 -8.07
C VAL A 33 -4.39 -30.24 -7.12
N PRO A 34 -4.19 -30.21 -5.77
CA PRO A 34 -5.19 -29.66 -4.88
C PRO A 34 -5.43 -28.21 -5.30
N GLN A 35 -6.58 -27.93 -5.88
CA GLN A 35 -7.03 -26.54 -5.99
C GLN A 35 -7.16 -26.03 -4.55
N SER A 36 -6.19 -25.22 -4.15
CA SER A 36 -6.34 -24.38 -2.99
C SER A 36 -7.59 -23.53 -3.25
N GLN A 37 -8.71 -23.94 -2.65
CA GLN A 37 -9.89 -23.09 -2.60
C GLN A 37 -9.44 -21.84 -1.83
N ALA A 38 -9.25 -20.75 -2.55
CA ALA A 38 -9.16 -19.45 -1.91
C ALA A 38 -10.37 -19.32 -0.97
N PRO A 39 -10.18 -18.84 0.26
CA PRO A 39 -11.30 -18.57 1.16
C PRO A 39 -12.34 -17.79 0.37
N ALA A 40 -13.62 -18.19 0.50
CA ALA A 40 -14.70 -17.42 -0.11
C ALA A 40 -14.54 -15.98 0.37
N ASP A 41 -14.31 -15.07 -0.56
CA ASP A 41 -14.14 -13.65 -0.27
C ASP A 41 -15.51 -13.14 0.18
N ASN A 42 -15.68 -13.00 1.50
CA ASN A 42 -16.89 -12.44 2.09
C ASN A 42 -16.81 -10.91 2.20
N ALA A 43 -15.83 -10.30 1.56
CA ALA A 43 -15.64 -8.86 1.56
C ALA A 43 -16.81 -8.17 0.84
N THR A 44 -17.34 -7.13 1.45
CA THR A 44 -18.30 -6.22 0.82
C THR A 44 -17.51 -5.20 0.03
N HIS A 45 -17.57 -5.30 -1.29
CA HIS A 45 -16.85 -4.40 -2.18
C HIS A 45 -17.63 -3.13 -2.45
N GLY A 46 -16.92 -2.01 -2.46
CA GLY A 46 -17.43 -0.72 -2.90
C GLY A 46 -17.63 -0.62 -4.42
N PRO A 47 -17.80 0.59 -4.98
CA PRO A 47 -18.00 0.80 -6.41
C PRO A 47 -16.77 0.33 -7.21
N PHE A 48 -16.99 0.05 -8.49
CA PHE A 48 -15.91 -0.25 -9.43
C PHE A 48 -15.20 1.04 -9.84
N PHE A 49 -13.88 1.08 -9.67
CA PHE A 49 -13.04 2.18 -10.18
C PHE A 49 -12.45 1.79 -11.54
N PRO A 50 -12.67 2.61 -12.58
CA PRO A 50 -12.00 2.42 -13.85
C PRO A 50 -10.48 2.53 -13.70
N GLU A 51 -9.74 2.08 -14.69
CA GLU A 51 -8.29 2.17 -14.74
C GLU A 51 -7.80 3.58 -14.39
N CYS A 52 -6.79 3.69 -13.51
CA CYS A 52 -6.28 4.96 -12.96
C CYS A 52 -7.35 5.81 -12.23
N GLY A 53 -8.36 5.18 -11.62
CA GLY A 53 -9.47 5.91 -11.00
C GLY A 53 -10.35 6.65 -12.02
N GLY A 54 -10.29 6.28 -13.30
CA GLY A 54 -11.00 6.97 -14.37
C GLY A 54 -10.38 8.33 -14.75
N ILE A 55 -9.13 8.61 -14.35
CA ILE A 55 -8.43 9.85 -14.61
C ILE A 55 -7.44 9.64 -15.76
N SER A 56 -7.46 10.53 -16.74
CA SER A 56 -6.53 10.48 -17.87
C SER A 56 -5.13 11.02 -17.50
N ASP A 57 -4.10 10.58 -18.22
CA ASP A 57 -2.74 11.11 -18.05
C ASP A 57 -2.69 12.63 -18.23
N GLN A 58 -3.49 13.18 -19.16
CA GLN A 58 -3.59 14.61 -19.41
C GLN A 58 -4.19 15.36 -18.22
N GLU A 59 -5.18 14.77 -17.57
CA GLU A 59 -5.78 15.34 -16.36
C GLU A 59 -4.79 15.37 -15.20
N VAL A 60 -4.05 14.27 -14.98
CA VAL A 60 -3.00 14.22 -13.96
C VAL A 60 -1.94 15.29 -14.23
N ILE A 61 -1.47 15.46 -15.48
CA ILE A 61 -0.53 16.50 -15.87
C ILE A 61 -1.10 17.90 -15.60
N ALA A 62 -2.37 18.13 -15.94
CA ALA A 62 -3.02 19.41 -15.75
C ALA A 62 -3.13 19.81 -14.26
N GLN A 63 -3.52 18.86 -13.41
CA GLN A 63 -3.66 19.06 -11.96
C GLN A 63 -2.32 19.23 -11.26
N THR A 64 -1.36 18.36 -11.56
CA THR A 64 -0.03 18.39 -10.92
C THR A 64 0.87 19.49 -11.43
N ARG A 65 0.62 20.02 -12.64
CA ARG A 65 1.44 21.03 -13.34
C ARG A 65 2.89 20.59 -13.58
N VAL A 66 3.15 19.28 -13.59
CA VAL A 66 4.48 18.74 -13.88
C VAL A 66 4.52 18.33 -15.36
N PRO A 67 5.32 18.99 -16.20
CA PRO A 67 5.47 18.62 -17.59
C PRO A 67 6.28 17.34 -17.74
N GLY A 68 6.02 16.56 -18.79
CA GLY A 68 6.77 15.36 -19.10
C GLY A 68 6.52 14.18 -18.15
N LEU A 69 5.37 14.17 -17.47
CA LEU A 69 4.93 12.99 -16.73
C LEU A 69 4.71 11.82 -17.69
N VAL A 70 5.23 10.66 -17.29
CA VAL A 70 5.05 9.39 -17.99
C VAL A 70 4.32 8.45 -17.04
N ASN A 71 3.24 7.85 -17.52
CA ASN A 71 2.59 6.74 -16.82
C ASN A 71 3.48 5.50 -16.94
N THR A 72 4.20 5.19 -15.86
CA THR A 72 5.22 4.12 -15.83
C THR A 72 4.67 2.78 -15.35
N ALA A 73 3.50 2.78 -14.72
CA ALA A 73 2.79 1.58 -14.32
C ALA A 73 1.29 1.81 -14.47
N LYS A 74 0.63 0.91 -15.18
CA LYS A 74 -0.79 0.98 -15.48
C LYS A 74 -1.40 -0.41 -15.37
N THR A 75 -2.21 -0.59 -14.33
CA THR A 75 -2.87 -1.86 -14.02
C THR A 75 -4.34 -1.62 -13.68
N SER A 76 -5.10 -2.70 -13.53
CA SER A 76 -6.52 -2.62 -13.11
C SER A 76 -6.72 -2.07 -11.70
N VAL A 77 -5.67 -2.03 -10.87
CA VAL A 77 -5.74 -1.60 -9.47
C VAL A 77 -4.78 -0.47 -9.12
N GLY A 78 -4.05 0.06 -10.07
CA GLY A 78 -3.14 1.16 -9.78
C GLY A 78 -2.42 1.72 -10.99
N CYS A 79 -2.08 3.00 -10.88
CA CYS A 79 -1.33 3.74 -11.87
C CYS A 79 -0.25 4.57 -11.19
N GLN A 80 0.87 4.78 -11.87
CA GLN A 80 1.99 5.55 -11.36
C GLN A 80 2.53 6.48 -12.46
N TRP A 81 2.75 7.73 -12.11
CA TRP A 81 3.33 8.74 -13.00
C TRP A 81 4.62 9.28 -12.43
N LEU A 82 5.65 9.30 -13.25
CA LEU A 82 6.97 9.81 -12.92
C LEU A 82 7.39 10.88 -13.94
N SER A 83 8.06 11.94 -13.47
CA SER A 83 8.64 12.94 -14.37
C SER A 83 9.79 12.34 -15.18
N GLY A 84 9.65 12.35 -16.50
CA GLY A 84 10.62 11.72 -17.41
C GLY A 84 10.89 10.24 -17.15
N GLY A 85 9.99 9.54 -16.40
CA GLY A 85 10.18 8.16 -15.99
C GLY A 85 11.18 7.95 -14.84
N SER A 86 11.65 9.03 -14.19
CA SER A 86 12.66 8.97 -13.11
C SER A 86 12.02 8.84 -11.74
N ILE A 87 12.49 7.88 -10.95
CA ILE A 87 12.08 7.69 -9.55
C ILE A 87 12.62 8.78 -8.59
N LEU A 88 13.55 9.63 -9.05
CA LEU A 88 14.14 10.70 -8.25
C LEU A 88 13.38 12.03 -8.38
N GLY A 89 12.40 12.08 -9.28
CA GLY A 89 11.57 13.28 -9.52
C GLY A 89 10.23 13.22 -8.79
N PRO A 90 9.32 14.15 -9.14
CA PRO A 90 7.95 14.11 -8.68
C PRO A 90 7.30 12.76 -8.99
N HIS A 91 6.53 12.27 -8.04
CA HIS A 91 5.91 10.96 -8.09
C HIS A 91 4.44 11.07 -7.71
N PHE A 92 3.58 10.53 -8.56
CA PHE A 92 2.14 10.53 -8.35
C PHE A 92 1.59 9.14 -8.58
N SER A 93 0.65 8.72 -7.74
CA SER A 93 0.04 7.39 -7.89
C SER A 93 -1.42 7.39 -7.49
N PHE A 94 -2.17 6.52 -8.17
CA PHE A 94 -3.49 6.05 -7.79
C PHE A 94 -3.40 4.57 -7.46
N THR A 95 -4.00 4.15 -6.36
CA THR A 95 -4.11 2.74 -6.00
C THR A 95 -5.54 2.43 -5.52
N TRP A 96 -6.08 1.31 -5.96
CA TRP A 96 -7.35 0.76 -5.49
C TRP A 96 -7.08 -0.53 -4.72
N PHE A 97 -7.28 -0.48 -3.42
CA PHE A 97 -7.08 -1.60 -2.50
C PHE A 97 -8.40 -2.35 -2.33
N ARG A 98 -8.44 -3.58 -2.81
CA ARG A 98 -9.63 -4.44 -2.71
C ARG A 98 -9.51 -5.42 -1.55
N GLY A 99 -10.58 -5.55 -0.77
CA GLY A 99 -10.62 -6.42 0.40
C GLY A 99 -9.59 -6.03 1.46
N SER A 100 -9.21 -4.76 1.52
CA SER A 100 -8.22 -4.23 2.47
C SER A 100 -8.84 -3.07 3.25
N PRO A 101 -8.99 -3.22 4.57
CA PRO A 101 -9.60 -2.16 5.37
C PRO A 101 -8.69 -0.94 5.45
N ILE A 102 -9.24 0.24 5.11
CA ILE A 102 -8.55 1.54 5.14
C ILE A 102 -7.88 1.87 6.49
N GLY A 103 -8.43 1.36 7.59
CA GLY A 103 -7.88 1.61 8.93
C GLY A 103 -6.47 1.02 9.15
N ARG A 104 -6.04 0.04 8.36
CA ARG A 104 -4.66 -0.46 8.38
C ARG A 104 -3.71 0.55 7.74
N GLU A 105 -4.09 1.08 6.58
CA GLU A 105 -3.31 2.08 5.87
C GLU A 105 -3.17 3.35 6.71
N ARG A 106 -4.27 3.87 7.22
CA ARG A 106 -4.25 5.02 8.13
C ARG A 106 -3.23 4.86 9.28
N LYS A 107 -3.19 3.68 9.92
CA LYS A 107 -2.21 3.42 11.00
C LYS A 107 -0.77 3.42 10.53
N THR A 108 -0.52 2.98 9.31
CA THR A 108 0.81 3.05 8.69
C THR A 108 1.21 4.51 8.49
N GLU A 109 0.29 5.33 8.00
CA GLU A 109 0.52 6.75 7.79
C GLU A 109 0.74 7.51 9.11
N GLU A 110 0.00 7.19 10.17
CA GLU A 110 0.21 7.76 11.51
C GLU A 110 1.61 7.53 12.08
N LEU A 111 2.34 6.52 11.60
CA LEU A 111 3.71 6.22 12.02
C LEU A 111 4.78 6.92 11.18
N THR A 112 4.44 7.35 9.96
CA THR A 112 5.43 7.76 8.96
C THR A 112 5.24 9.17 8.43
N ARG A 113 4.06 9.79 8.66
CA ARG A 113 3.72 11.11 8.15
C ARG A 113 3.76 12.19 9.22
N ALA A 114 3.86 13.44 8.80
CA ALA A 114 3.88 14.60 9.69
C ALA A 114 2.52 14.85 10.33
N SER A 115 1.43 14.62 9.59
CA SER A 115 0.07 14.66 10.13
C SER A 115 -0.83 13.64 9.42
N VAL A 116 -1.85 13.15 10.14
CA VAL A 116 -2.95 12.36 9.59
C VAL A 116 -4.26 12.86 10.21
N GLU A 117 -5.19 13.26 9.37
CA GLU A 117 -6.47 13.84 9.78
C GLU A 117 -7.64 13.12 9.08
N ASP A 118 -8.83 13.23 9.66
CA ASP A 118 -10.05 12.73 9.01
C ASP A 118 -10.47 13.66 7.88
N ILE A 119 -10.99 13.09 6.80
CA ILE A 119 -11.54 13.82 5.66
C ILE A 119 -12.83 13.15 5.19
N ASN A 120 -13.73 13.93 4.60
CA ASN A 120 -14.88 13.42 3.87
C ASN A 120 -14.89 14.03 2.46
N ILE A 121 -14.94 13.18 1.43
CA ILE A 121 -15.03 13.62 0.03
C ILE A 121 -16.24 12.93 -0.61
N GLU A 122 -17.14 13.70 -1.19
CA GLU A 122 -18.37 13.22 -1.85
C GLU A 122 -19.21 12.29 -0.96
N GLY A 123 -19.20 12.52 0.37
CA GLY A 123 -19.96 11.72 1.33
C GLY A 123 -19.24 10.46 1.82
N HIS A 124 -18.03 10.19 1.38
CA HIS A 124 -17.22 9.06 1.80
C HIS A 124 -16.13 9.49 2.79
N ASP A 125 -16.01 8.75 3.88
CA ASP A 125 -15.03 9.01 4.92
C ASP A 125 -13.67 8.45 4.55
N GLY A 126 -12.61 9.12 5.02
CA GLY A 126 -11.24 8.72 4.76
C GLY A 126 -10.24 9.46 5.63
N PHE A 127 -9.00 9.46 5.18
CA PHE A 127 -7.92 10.21 5.81
C PHE A 127 -7.16 11.04 4.78
N ILE A 128 -6.54 12.12 5.28
CA ILE A 128 -5.54 12.91 4.60
C ILE A 128 -4.25 12.83 5.42
N ALA A 129 -3.15 12.47 4.79
CA ALA A 129 -1.84 12.36 5.41
C ALA A 129 -0.84 13.28 4.70
N THR A 130 0.00 13.98 5.46
CA THR A 130 0.98 14.92 4.90
C THR A 130 2.41 14.56 5.28
N GLY A 131 3.32 14.78 4.35
CA GLY A 131 4.75 14.73 4.59
C GLY A 131 5.39 16.09 4.32
N ASP A 132 6.30 16.48 5.22
CA ASP A 132 7.00 17.75 5.16
C ASP A 132 8.48 17.57 4.85
N ASP A 133 8.99 18.32 3.89
CA ASP A 133 10.41 18.44 3.61
C ASP A 133 10.92 19.78 4.18
N PRO A 134 12.10 19.84 4.82
CA PRO A 134 12.63 21.06 5.42
C PRO A 134 12.83 22.23 4.43
N LEU A 135 13.03 21.95 3.15
CA LEU A 135 13.24 22.96 2.11
C LEU A 135 11.98 23.24 1.29
N LEU A 136 11.15 22.22 1.11
CA LEU A 136 9.97 22.28 0.28
C LEU A 136 8.70 22.63 1.07
N GLY A 137 8.67 22.35 2.37
CA GLY A 137 7.44 22.37 3.18
C GLY A 137 6.60 21.12 2.89
N THR A 138 5.29 21.23 3.00
CA THR A 138 4.37 20.13 2.71
C THR A 138 4.40 19.79 1.23
N ASN A 139 5.21 18.80 0.88
CA ASN A 139 5.45 18.37 -0.51
C ASN A 139 4.85 17.01 -0.84
N LEU A 140 4.38 16.28 0.18
CA LEU A 140 3.70 15.01 0.07
C LEU A 140 2.29 15.13 0.66
N CYS A 141 1.31 14.66 -0.07
CA CYS A 141 -0.05 14.49 0.44
C CYS A 141 -0.66 13.19 -0.11
N GLU A 142 -1.22 12.41 0.81
CA GLU A 142 -1.90 11.16 0.52
C GLU A 142 -3.33 11.24 1.03
N ILE A 143 -4.26 10.79 0.21
CA ILE A 143 -5.67 10.75 0.54
C ILE A 143 -6.19 9.35 0.31
N GLY A 144 -6.58 8.67 1.39
CA GLY A 144 -7.30 7.42 1.37
C GLY A 144 -8.79 7.64 1.59
N ILE A 145 -9.64 7.07 0.73
CA ILE A 145 -11.10 7.13 0.86
C ILE A 145 -11.68 5.73 0.89
N GLY A 146 -12.45 5.43 1.95
CA GLY A 146 -13.03 4.10 2.22
C GLY A 146 -14.35 3.85 1.49
N PHE A 147 -14.52 2.59 1.06
CA PHE A 147 -15.74 2.07 0.43
C PHE A 147 -15.95 0.64 0.93
N ASP A 148 -16.68 0.49 2.02
CA ASP A 148 -16.85 -0.80 2.70
C ASP A 148 -15.49 -1.47 3.03
N ASP A 149 -15.20 -2.64 2.45
CA ASP A 149 -13.92 -3.36 2.62
C ASP A 149 -12.86 -2.97 1.57
N ASP A 150 -13.16 -2.01 0.70
CA ASP A 150 -12.23 -1.47 -0.28
C ASP A 150 -11.83 -0.02 0.09
N PHE A 151 -10.73 0.48 -0.46
CA PHE A 151 -10.43 1.90 -0.46
C PHE A 151 -9.61 2.30 -1.68
N ILE A 152 -9.66 3.57 -2.04
CA ILE A 152 -8.75 4.17 -3.01
C ILE A 152 -7.78 5.10 -2.31
N GLU A 153 -6.60 5.26 -2.92
CA GLU A 153 -5.59 6.21 -2.46
C GLU A 153 -4.97 6.98 -3.62
N TRP A 154 -4.88 8.29 -3.45
CA TRP A 154 -4.05 9.17 -4.26
C TRP A 154 -2.85 9.65 -3.43
N SER A 155 -1.64 9.42 -3.94
CA SER A 155 -0.40 9.91 -3.36
C SER A 155 0.25 10.92 -4.32
N ILE A 156 0.50 12.13 -3.82
CA ILE A 156 1.04 13.27 -4.56
C ILE A 156 2.33 13.71 -3.90
N SER A 157 3.46 13.53 -4.56
CA SER A 157 4.78 13.87 -4.02
C SER A 157 5.56 14.74 -5.01
N TYR A 158 5.98 15.92 -4.55
CA TYR A 158 6.82 16.85 -5.31
C TYR A 158 8.25 16.84 -4.77
N SER A 159 9.23 16.94 -5.68
CA SER A 159 10.65 16.95 -5.35
C SER A 159 11.34 18.30 -5.54
N GLU A 160 10.65 19.29 -6.15
CA GLU A 160 11.20 20.61 -6.42
C GLU A 160 10.10 21.67 -6.53
N LYS A 161 10.42 22.93 -6.18
CA LYS A 161 9.54 24.09 -6.35
C LYS A 161 9.73 24.73 -7.73
N PRO A 162 8.71 25.44 -8.28
CA PRO A 162 7.37 25.62 -7.70
C PRO A 162 6.44 24.46 -7.98
N PHE A 163 5.54 24.17 -7.04
CA PHE A 163 4.45 23.18 -7.23
C PHE A 163 3.14 23.73 -6.64
N PRO A 164 1.97 23.24 -7.10
CA PRO A 164 0.68 23.55 -6.49
C PRO A 164 0.57 22.89 -5.11
N ASP A 165 -0.42 23.30 -4.32
CA ASP A 165 -0.71 22.62 -3.04
C ASP A 165 -0.97 21.13 -3.28
N ALA A 166 -0.12 20.28 -2.70
CA ALA A 166 -0.17 18.82 -2.91
C ALA A 166 -1.50 18.24 -2.44
N CYS A 167 -2.06 18.76 -1.34
CA CYS A 167 -3.30 18.25 -0.80
C CYS A 167 -4.52 18.70 -1.62
N GLU A 168 -4.52 19.90 -2.17
CA GLU A 168 -5.61 20.33 -3.06
C GLU A 168 -5.61 19.50 -4.36
N VAL A 169 -4.43 19.17 -4.90
CA VAL A 169 -4.32 18.26 -6.05
C VAL A 169 -4.83 16.86 -5.70
N ALA A 170 -4.41 16.30 -4.56
CA ALA A 170 -4.85 14.98 -4.12
C ALA A 170 -6.36 14.91 -3.89
N LYS A 171 -6.96 15.93 -3.25
CA LYS A 171 -8.40 16.04 -3.03
C LYS A 171 -9.18 16.06 -4.33
N GLU A 172 -8.74 16.85 -5.29
CA GLU A 172 -9.43 16.98 -6.57
C GLU A 172 -9.36 15.67 -7.37
N LEU A 173 -8.21 15.01 -7.41
CA LEU A 173 -8.07 13.72 -8.10
C LEU A 173 -8.90 12.61 -7.41
N ALA A 174 -8.92 12.59 -6.07
CA ALA A 174 -9.77 11.65 -5.31
C ALA A 174 -11.26 11.90 -5.60
N ARG A 175 -11.69 13.16 -5.56
CA ARG A 175 -13.07 13.56 -5.90
C ARG A 175 -13.47 13.12 -7.31
N GLN A 176 -12.62 13.37 -8.28
CA GLN A 176 -12.88 12.96 -9.67
C GLN A 176 -12.95 11.43 -9.81
N SER A 177 -12.08 10.70 -9.10
CA SER A 177 -12.12 9.22 -9.12
C SER A 177 -13.45 8.70 -8.55
N ILE A 178 -13.97 9.31 -7.49
CA ILE A 178 -15.26 8.94 -6.90
C ILE A 178 -16.38 9.20 -7.90
N VAL A 179 -16.40 10.37 -8.52
CA VAL A 179 -17.43 10.74 -9.53
C VAL A 179 -17.39 9.82 -10.77
N ASN A 180 -16.20 9.33 -11.15
CA ASN A 180 -16.00 8.44 -12.28
C ASN A 180 -16.25 6.95 -11.95
N SER A 181 -16.45 6.60 -10.67
CA SER A 181 -16.74 5.23 -10.23
C SER A 181 -18.11 4.74 -10.73
N LYS A 182 -18.30 3.41 -10.76
CA LYS A 182 -19.52 2.77 -11.31
C LYS A 182 -20.13 1.78 -10.32
#